data_916c3ee062b36f4825c2d71a64aa53f1
#
_entry.id   916c3ee062b36f4825c2d71a64aa53f1
#
_cell.length_a   1.000
_cell.length_b   1.000
_cell.length_c   1.000
_cell.angle_alpha   90.00
_cell.angle_beta   90.00
_cell.angle_gamma   90.00
#
_symmetry.space_group_name_H-M   'P 1'
#
loop_
_entity.id
_entity.type
_entity.pdbx_description
1 polymer ?
#
loop_
_entity_poly.entity_id
_entity_poly.type
_entity_poly.pdbx_seq_one_letter_code
_entity_poly.pdbx_strand_id
1 'polypeptide(L)'
;MLENADVTACRHAYETLLCWVLVDPFQRHGFCSRADFSKEPAFSWIRKLPAETKIAIHHSKILFSNGYAFDEFSPDVIASAIDCAIDAGTSVFFDPGPRGRSLLHGNLDEQRALEHALRLSDVLLLTADEAESLTNIGNPIQAGQELLRRGTRTKWVVIKMGSKGSILITESAVSCAPSFKIRVVDTVGCGDSFTAAIAFGFLHGLSAISTLVLANAVGAATATGCGAGRNVAHLDKVLNLLRESDLNEEGKTWTELVEGCSVCPEVSVLSKTPVNGSSERFVNVVPVSGVVSDLLSMLEVAPERSTVQA
;
A
#
# COMPACT_ATOMS: atom_id res chain seq x y z
N MET A 1 -12.24 -19.75 -9.06
CA MET A 1 -12.98 -20.52 -10.08
C MET A 1 -12.43 -20.13 -11.45
N LEU A 2 -11.50 -20.92 -12.00
CA LEU A 2 -10.88 -20.74 -13.33
C LEU A 2 -11.32 -21.91 -14.26
N GLU A 3 -12.62 -22.27 -14.20
CA GLU A 3 -13.09 -23.51 -14.80
C GLU A 3 -13.45 -23.45 -16.29
N ASN A 4 -13.36 -22.30 -16.97
CA ASN A 4 -13.75 -22.22 -18.40
C ASN A 4 -12.87 -21.33 -19.27
N ALA A 5 -11.59 -21.17 -18.98
CA ALA A 5 -10.66 -20.78 -20.03
C ALA A 5 -10.47 -21.99 -20.94
N ASP A 6 -10.65 -21.81 -22.24
CA ASP A 6 -10.53 -22.84 -23.26
C ASP A 6 -9.15 -23.54 -23.18
N VAL A 7 -9.07 -24.56 -22.35
CA VAL A 7 -7.83 -25.30 -22.00
C VAL A 7 -7.31 -26.09 -23.21
N THR A 8 -8.10 -26.21 -24.29
CA THR A 8 -7.77 -26.99 -25.46
C THR A 8 -6.83 -26.29 -26.45
N ALA A 9 -6.65 -24.97 -26.33
CA ALA A 9 -5.80 -24.18 -27.23
C ALA A 9 -4.37 -23.93 -26.70
N CYS A 10 -4.11 -24.11 -25.42
CA CYS A 10 -2.79 -23.87 -24.84
C CYS A 10 -2.06 -25.15 -24.51
N ARG A 11 -1.09 -25.55 -25.37
CA ARG A 11 -0.11 -26.61 -25.09
C ARG A 11 0.92 -26.22 -24.01
N HIS A 12 0.73 -25.17 -23.29
CA HIS A 12 1.58 -24.78 -22.15
C HIS A 12 0.96 -25.35 -20.89
N ALA A 13 1.69 -26.24 -20.21
CA ALA A 13 1.29 -26.74 -18.91
C ALA A 13 1.14 -25.56 -17.94
N TYR A 14 0.01 -25.50 -17.25
CA TYR A 14 -0.16 -24.57 -16.12
C TYR A 14 0.84 -24.97 -15.04
N GLU A 15 1.81 -24.10 -14.78
CA GLU A 15 2.73 -24.24 -13.67
C GLU A 15 2.32 -23.34 -12.53
N THR A 16 2.39 -23.86 -11.30
CA THR A 16 2.27 -23.02 -10.12
C THR A 16 3.47 -22.09 -10.06
N LEU A 17 3.24 -20.79 -10.03
CA LEU A 17 4.30 -19.81 -9.86
C LEU A 17 4.92 -19.97 -8.47
N LEU A 18 6.22 -20.13 -8.43
CA LEU A 18 7.00 -20.27 -7.21
C LEU A 18 7.80 -19.01 -6.94
N CYS A 19 7.83 -18.62 -5.67
CA CYS A 19 8.69 -17.57 -5.17
C CYS A 19 9.41 -18.08 -3.92
N TRP A 20 10.73 -18.06 -3.94
CA TRP A 20 11.56 -18.35 -2.77
C TRP A 20 11.80 -17.07 -2.00
N VAL A 21 11.50 -17.08 -0.72
CA VAL A 21 11.84 -16.00 0.20
C VAL A 21 13.15 -16.36 0.88
N LEU A 22 14.20 -15.64 0.55
CA LEU A 22 15.53 -15.80 1.14
C LEU A 22 15.66 -14.83 2.31
N VAL A 23 15.97 -15.34 3.50
CA VAL A 23 16.11 -14.52 4.71
C VAL A 23 17.56 -14.55 5.16
N ASP A 24 18.17 -13.38 5.35
CA ASP A 24 19.53 -13.27 5.85
C ASP A 24 19.60 -13.28 7.39
N PRO A 25 20.81 -13.41 7.99
CA PRO A 25 20.96 -13.39 9.45
C PRO A 25 20.47 -12.12 10.15
N PHE A 26 20.30 -11.02 9.41
CA PHE A 26 19.74 -9.76 9.90
C PHE A 26 18.22 -9.64 9.70
N GLN A 27 17.57 -10.76 9.35
CA GLN A 27 16.13 -10.84 9.08
C GLN A 27 15.67 -9.96 7.89
N ARG A 28 16.57 -9.57 7.01
CA ARG A 28 16.20 -8.97 5.73
C ARG A 28 15.86 -10.09 4.77
N HIS A 29 14.83 -9.86 3.95
CA HIS A 29 14.39 -10.85 2.97
C HIS A 29 14.57 -10.35 1.54
N GLY A 30 14.83 -11.29 0.66
CA GLY A 30 14.82 -11.11 -0.79
C GLY A 30 13.90 -12.15 -1.42
N PHE A 31 13.34 -11.82 -2.55
CA PHE A 31 12.48 -12.70 -3.32
C PHE A 31 13.24 -13.21 -4.54
N CYS A 32 13.08 -14.50 -4.81
CA CYS A 32 13.61 -15.12 -6.03
C CYS A 32 12.47 -15.89 -6.70
N SER A 33 12.08 -15.47 -7.88
CA SER A 33 10.93 -16.00 -8.61
C SER A 33 11.28 -16.29 -10.06
N ARG A 34 10.31 -16.79 -10.84
CA ARG A 34 10.48 -17.02 -12.27
C ARG A 34 10.95 -15.77 -13.02
N ALA A 35 10.50 -14.58 -12.62
CA ALA A 35 10.86 -13.33 -13.26
C ALA A 35 12.36 -13.00 -13.18
N ASP A 36 13.09 -13.55 -12.22
CA ASP A 36 14.54 -13.37 -12.12
C ASP A 36 15.32 -14.20 -13.16
N PHE A 37 14.65 -15.17 -13.80
CA PHE A 37 15.23 -16.06 -14.80
C PHE A 37 14.62 -15.90 -16.20
N SER A 38 13.49 -15.23 -16.34
CA SER A 38 12.79 -15.03 -17.60
C SER A 38 12.30 -13.59 -17.73
N LYS A 39 12.57 -13.00 -18.89
CA LYS A 39 12.05 -11.66 -19.23
C LYS A 39 10.62 -11.71 -19.77
N GLU A 40 10.12 -12.90 -20.12
CA GLU A 40 8.77 -13.07 -20.65
C GLU A 40 7.77 -13.18 -19.48
N PRO A 41 6.68 -12.41 -19.48
CA PRO A 41 5.64 -12.53 -18.45
C PRO A 41 5.10 -13.95 -18.33
N ALA A 42 4.79 -14.36 -17.11
CA ALA A 42 4.37 -15.72 -16.82
C ALA A 42 3.14 -16.17 -17.62
N PHE A 43 2.22 -15.23 -17.87
CA PHE A 43 0.97 -15.45 -18.61
C PHE A 43 0.96 -14.67 -19.93
N SER A 44 2.08 -14.70 -20.67
CA SER A 44 2.28 -13.97 -21.94
C SER A 44 1.27 -14.32 -23.05
N TRP A 45 0.60 -15.48 -22.94
CA TRP A 45 -0.49 -15.87 -23.85
C TRP A 45 -1.79 -15.08 -23.63
N ILE A 46 -1.96 -14.44 -22.46
CA ILE A 46 -3.08 -13.54 -22.17
C ILE A 46 -2.75 -12.19 -22.81
N ARG A 47 -3.24 -11.98 -24.03
CA ARG A 47 -2.99 -10.76 -24.81
C ARG A 47 -4.07 -9.71 -24.67
N LYS A 48 -5.19 -10.04 -24.05
CA LYS A 48 -6.32 -9.13 -23.81
C LYS A 48 -6.96 -9.45 -22.48
N LEU A 49 -7.49 -8.43 -21.84
CA LEU A 49 -8.22 -8.59 -20.59
C LEU A 49 -9.45 -9.49 -20.81
N PRO A 50 -9.55 -10.64 -20.12
CA PRO A 50 -10.67 -11.58 -20.26
C PRO A 50 -12.02 -10.94 -19.90
N ALA A 51 -13.10 -11.42 -20.50
CA ALA A 51 -14.44 -10.88 -20.25
C ALA A 51 -14.86 -11.07 -18.78
N GLU A 52 -14.56 -12.20 -18.20
CA GLU A 52 -14.84 -12.52 -16.79
C GLU A 52 -14.09 -11.55 -15.85
N THR A 53 -12.83 -11.20 -16.17
CA THR A 53 -12.05 -10.22 -15.42
C THR A 53 -12.69 -8.83 -15.50
N LYS A 54 -13.18 -8.42 -16.68
CA LYS A 54 -13.90 -7.15 -16.84
C LYS A 54 -15.14 -7.10 -15.97
N ILE A 55 -15.93 -8.18 -15.97
CA ILE A 55 -17.12 -8.30 -15.12
C ILE A 55 -16.74 -8.19 -13.64
N ALA A 56 -15.69 -8.88 -13.21
CA ALA A 56 -15.21 -8.82 -11.83
C ALA A 56 -14.78 -7.39 -11.44
N ILE A 57 -14.08 -6.69 -12.32
CA ILE A 57 -13.69 -5.28 -12.11
C ILE A 57 -14.93 -4.40 -11.96
N HIS A 58 -15.93 -4.54 -12.84
CA HIS A 58 -17.16 -3.75 -12.79
C HIS A 58 -17.97 -3.95 -11.49
N HIS A 59 -17.86 -5.10 -10.86
CA HIS A 59 -18.51 -5.40 -9.58
C HIS A 59 -17.65 -5.13 -8.36
N SER A 60 -16.42 -4.67 -8.55
CA SER A 60 -15.47 -4.37 -7.47
C SER A 60 -15.53 -2.91 -7.04
N LYS A 61 -15.17 -2.63 -5.80
CA LYS A 61 -14.99 -1.26 -5.30
C LYS A 61 -13.58 -0.74 -5.55
N ILE A 62 -12.61 -1.65 -5.52
CA ILE A 62 -11.19 -1.35 -5.71
C ILE A 62 -10.60 -2.40 -6.65
N LEU A 63 -9.81 -1.95 -7.63
CA LEU A 63 -8.81 -2.72 -8.33
C LEU A 63 -7.46 -2.42 -7.69
N PHE A 64 -6.83 -3.42 -7.08
CA PHE A 64 -5.46 -3.32 -6.60
C PHE A 64 -4.52 -4.01 -7.58
N SER A 65 -3.45 -3.31 -7.96
CA SER A 65 -2.36 -3.86 -8.74
C SER A 65 -1.02 -3.47 -8.09
N ASN A 66 -0.04 -4.34 -8.21
CA ASN A 66 1.33 -4.06 -7.78
C ASN A 66 2.33 -4.26 -8.92
N GLY A 67 3.57 -3.84 -8.71
CA GLY A 67 4.62 -3.94 -9.72
C GLY A 67 4.93 -5.38 -10.16
N TYR A 68 4.67 -6.37 -9.33
CA TYR A 68 4.86 -7.79 -9.69
C TYR A 68 3.87 -8.28 -10.74
N ALA A 69 2.75 -7.58 -10.94
CA ALA A 69 1.82 -7.90 -12.03
C ALA A 69 2.50 -7.84 -13.41
N PHE A 70 3.56 -7.03 -13.56
CA PHE A 70 4.36 -6.96 -14.79
C PHE A 70 5.25 -8.20 -15.02
N ASP A 71 5.52 -8.98 -13.99
CA ASP A 71 6.19 -10.29 -14.11
C ASP A 71 5.22 -11.36 -14.64
N GLU A 72 3.93 -11.13 -14.50
CA GLU A 72 2.86 -12.07 -14.81
C GLU A 72 2.15 -11.75 -16.11
N PHE A 73 1.86 -10.50 -16.39
CA PHE A 73 1.07 -10.04 -17.54
C PHE A 73 1.83 -9.02 -18.39
N SER A 74 1.45 -8.94 -19.65
CA SER A 74 1.99 -7.88 -20.52
C SER A 74 1.54 -6.49 -20.05
N PRO A 75 2.36 -5.44 -20.30
CA PRO A 75 2.02 -4.05 -19.97
C PRO A 75 0.65 -3.60 -20.48
N ASP A 76 0.27 -4.02 -21.70
CA ASP A 76 -1.02 -3.68 -22.31
C ASP A 76 -2.22 -4.26 -21.57
N VAL A 77 -2.10 -5.47 -21.03
CA VAL A 77 -3.17 -6.11 -20.23
C VAL A 77 -3.36 -5.36 -18.92
N ILE A 78 -2.26 -4.94 -18.28
CA ILE A 78 -2.31 -4.17 -17.03
C ILE A 78 -2.96 -2.81 -17.29
N ALA A 79 -2.52 -2.09 -18.32
CA ALA A 79 -3.12 -0.82 -18.72
C ALA A 79 -4.62 -0.97 -19.01
N SER A 80 -5.01 -2.01 -19.76
CA SER A 80 -6.42 -2.30 -20.06
C SER A 80 -7.26 -2.62 -18.81
N ALA A 81 -6.67 -3.21 -17.76
CA ALA A 81 -7.36 -3.46 -16.50
C ALA A 81 -7.61 -2.16 -15.73
N ILE A 82 -6.63 -1.25 -15.74
CA ILE A 82 -6.75 0.09 -15.13
C ILE A 82 -7.83 0.89 -15.85
N ASP A 83 -7.79 0.93 -17.19
CA ASP A 83 -8.80 1.65 -17.99
C ASP A 83 -10.21 1.08 -17.75
N CYS A 84 -10.34 -0.25 -17.73
CA CYS A 84 -11.61 -0.90 -17.42
C CYS A 84 -12.14 -0.53 -16.02
N ALA A 85 -11.27 -0.41 -15.02
CA ALA A 85 -11.65 -0.01 -13.67
C ALA A 85 -12.13 1.45 -13.65
N ILE A 86 -11.44 2.33 -14.37
CA ILE A 86 -11.82 3.74 -14.50
C ILE A 86 -13.19 3.88 -15.15
N ASP A 87 -13.42 3.18 -16.27
CA ASP A 87 -14.70 3.19 -16.99
C ASP A 87 -15.85 2.65 -16.13
N ALA A 88 -15.56 1.70 -15.26
CA ALA A 88 -16.52 1.11 -14.33
C ALA A 88 -16.78 1.98 -13.07
N GLY A 89 -15.98 3.03 -12.82
CA GLY A 89 -16.03 3.79 -11.57
C GLY A 89 -15.40 3.04 -10.38
N THR A 90 -14.65 1.98 -10.65
CA THR A 90 -13.86 1.23 -9.65
C THR A 90 -12.61 2.03 -9.31
N SER A 91 -12.30 2.20 -8.03
CA SER A 91 -11.09 2.91 -7.59
C SER A 91 -9.84 2.08 -7.87
N VAL A 92 -8.81 2.72 -8.40
CA VAL A 92 -7.54 2.06 -8.73
C VAL A 92 -6.51 2.32 -7.64
N PHE A 93 -5.95 1.26 -7.07
CA PHE A 93 -4.84 1.29 -6.12
C PHE A 93 -3.62 0.67 -6.76
N PHE A 94 -2.50 1.35 -6.69
CA PHE A 94 -1.25 0.86 -7.28
C PHE A 94 -0.08 0.95 -6.30
N ASP A 95 0.62 -0.17 -6.14
CA ASP A 95 1.88 -0.29 -5.39
C ASP A 95 2.98 -0.72 -6.38
N PRO A 96 3.84 0.21 -6.85
CA PRO A 96 4.91 -0.15 -7.80
C PRO A 96 5.91 -1.14 -7.23
N GLY A 97 6.06 -1.18 -5.90
CA GLY A 97 7.00 -2.04 -5.22
C GLY A 97 8.44 -1.87 -5.75
N PRO A 98 9.33 -2.81 -5.48
CA PRO A 98 10.69 -2.77 -5.99
C PRO A 98 10.77 -2.86 -7.53
N ARG A 99 9.72 -3.38 -8.20
CA ARG A 99 9.63 -3.43 -9.66
C ARG A 99 9.49 -2.04 -10.30
N GLY A 100 8.98 -1.04 -9.58
CA GLY A 100 8.85 0.33 -10.08
C GLY A 100 10.16 0.88 -10.65
N ARG A 101 11.29 0.65 -9.96
CA ARG A 101 12.61 1.05 -10.46
C ARG A 101 13.03 0.30 -11.73
N SER A 102 12.78 -1.00 -11.80
CA SER A 102 13.11 -1.81 -12.98
C SER A 102 12.29 -1.37 -14.19
N LEU A 103 11.00 -1.14 -14.00
CA LEU A 103 10.07 -0.68 -15.04
C LEU A 103 10.43 0.72 -15.55
N LEU A 104 10.89 1.62 -14.67
CA LEU A 104 11.33 2.97 -15.05
C LEU A 104 12.50 2.94 -16.05
N HIS A 105 13.36 1.92 -15.96
CA HIS A 105 14.52 1.70 -16.83
C HIS A 105 14.29 0.56 -17.85
N GLY A 106 13.08 0.04 -17.92
CA GLY A 106 12.67 -1.03 -18.81
C GLY A 106 12.50 -0.59 -20.27
N ASN A 107 11.85 -1.41 -21.06
CA ASN A 107 11.50 -1.05 -22.42
C ASN A 107 10.40 0.05 -22.46
N LEU A 108 10.14 0.61 -23.67
CA LEU A 108 9.19 1.72 -23.82
C LEU A 108 7.76 1.35 -23.38
N ASP A 109 7.33 0.12 -23.56
CA ASP A 109 5.98 -0.31 -23.22
C ASP A 109 5.84 -0.48 -21.71
N GLU A 110 6.87 -1.00 -21.03
CA GLU A 110 6.95 -1.05 -19.56
C GLU A 110 6.95 0.36 -18.94
N GLN A 111 7.75 1.28 -19.47
CA GLN A 111 7.79 2.66 -19.01
C GLN A 111 6.45 3.36 -19.19
N ARG A 112 5.79 3.18 -20.35
CA ARG A 112 4.46 3.75 -20.60
C ARG A 112 3.40 3.20 -19.67
N ALA A 113 3.40 1.89 -19.45
CA ALA A 113 2.43 1.25 -18.55
C ALA A 113 2.67 1.61 -17.09
N LEU A 114 3.92 1.76 -16.65
CA LEU A 114 4.24 2.29 -15.31
C LEU A 114 3.71 3.73 -15.16
N GLU A 115 4.00 4.61 -16.13
CA GLU A 115 3.53 6.00 -16.10
C GLU A 115 2.00 6.06 -16.13
N HIS A 116 1.35 5.19 -16.92
CA HIS A 116 -0.10 5.07 -16.97
C HIS A 116 -0.66 4.69 -15.59
N ALA A 117 -0.10 3.67 -14.93
CA ALA A 117 -0.52 3.25 -13.60
C ALA A 117 -0.30 4.36 -12.55
N LEU A 118 0.88 5.01 -12.56
CA LEU A 118 1.18 6.10 -11.63
C LEU A 118 0.23 7.29 -11.78
N ARG A 119 -0.14 7.65 -13.00
CA ARG A 119 -0.98 8.82 -13.28
C ARG A 119 -2.46 8.58 -13.05
N LEU A 120 -2.95 7.37 -13.29
CA LEU A 120 -4.37 7.06 -13.31
C LEU A 120 -4.87 6.35 -12.06
N SER A 121 -4.00 6.01 -11.13
CA SER A 121 -4.42 5.44 -9.86
C SER A 121 -5.00 6.49 -8.92
N ASP A 122 -6.09 6.13 -8.23
CA ASP A 122 -6.70 6.96 -7.18
C ASP A 122 -5.84 6.98 -5.92
N VAL A 123 -5.15 5.87 -5.63
CA VAL A 123 -4.25 5.73 -4.47
C VAL A 123 -2.94 5.09 -4.90
N LEU A 124 -1.83 5.75 -4.59
CA LEU A 124 -0.47 5.23 -4.74
C LEU A 124 0.07 4.81 -3.37
N LEU A 125 0.70 3.64 -3.31
CA LEU A 125 1.30 3.11 -2.10
C LEU A 125 2.77 2.78 -2.39
N LEU A 126 3.69 3.40 -1.65
CA LEU A 126 5.12 3.24 -1.88
C LEU A 126 5.87 3.17 -0.54
N THR A 127 7.03 2.56 -0.53
CA THR A 127 8.04 2.83 0.50
C THR A 127 8.74 4.16 0.22
N ALA A 128 9.44 4.70 1.22
CA ALA A 128 10.24 5.93 1.03
C ALA A 128 11.30 5.73 -0.07
N ASP A 129 11.98 4.58 -0.09
CA ASP A 129 13.01 4.26 -1.09
C ASP A 129 12.43 4.12 -2.50
N GLU A 130 11.24 3.55 -2.64
CA GLU A 130 10.52 3.45 -3.91
C GLU A 130 10.10 4.83 -4.42
N ALA A 131 9.58 5.69 -3.54
CA ALA A 131 9.22 7.07 -3.89
C ALA A 131 10.45 7.86 -4.32
N GLU A 132 11.57 7.75 -3.61
CA GLU A 132 12.86 8.35 -3.99
C GLU A 132 13.31 7.85 -5.36
N SER A 133 13.24 6.54 -5.61
CA SER A 133 13.69 5.96 -6.87
C SER A 133 12.89 6.43 -8.09
N LEU A 134 11.59 6.72 -7.91
CA LEU A 134 10.70 7.18 -8.98
C LEU A 134 10.73 8.70 -9.19
N THR A 135 11.11 9.47 -8.16
CA THR A 135 11.08 10.94 -8.21
C THR A 135 12.46 11.57 -8.17
N ASN A 136 13.46 10.83 -7.74
CA ASN A 136 14.81 11.32 -7.41
C ASN A 136 14.80 12.39 -6.29
N ILE A 137 13.83 12.31 -5.37
CA ILE A 137 13.65 13.22 -4.25
C ILE A 137 13.77 12.43 -2.95
N GLY A 138 14.79 12.70 -2.12
CA GLY A 138 15.07 11.95 -0.90
C GLY A 138 14.11 12.25 0.27
N ASN A 139 13.44 13.40 0.29
CA ASN A 139 12.43 13.69 1.31
C ASN A 139 11.10 13.01 0.94
N PRO A 140 10.58 12.06 1.75
CA PRO A 140 9.39 11.28 1.39
C PRO A 140 8.11 12.11 1.26
N ILE A 141 7.98 13.23 1.99
CA ILE A 141 6.83 14.13 1.82
C ILE A 141 6.91 14.80 0.45
N GLN A 142 8.06 15.35 0.09
CA GLN A 142 8.25 16.00 -1.21
C GLN A 142 8.13 15.01 -2.37
N ALA A 143 8.69 13.80 -2.22
CA ALA A 143 8.56 12.73 -3.21
C ALA A 143 7.08 12.36 -3.43
N GLY A 144 6.32 12.21 -2.34
CA GLY A 144 4.90 11.94 -2.42
C GLY A 144 4.08 13.09 -3.00
N GLN A 145 4.42 14.33 -2.70
CA GLN A 145 3.80 15.52 -3.32
C GLN A 145 4.07 15.58 -4.83
N GLU A 146 5.29 15.25 -5.25
CA GLU A 146 5.64 15.17 -6.67
C GLU A 146 4.84 14.07 -7.39
N LEU A 147 4.69 12.88 -6.79
CA LEU A 147 3.86 11.81 -7.33
C LEU A 147 2.39 12.21 -7.42
N LEU A 148 1.87 12.90 -6.40
CA LEU A 148 0.51 13.43 -6.41
C LEU A 148 0.32 14.45 -7.55
N ARG A 149 1.29 15.34 -7.74
CA ARG A 149 1.27 16.36 -8.79
C ARG A 149 1.31 15.77 -10.21
N ARG A 150 2.02 14.66 -10.41
CA ARG A 150 2.06 13.91 -11.68
C ARG A 150 0.77 13.15 -11.95
N GLY A 151 0.08 12.75 -10.89
CA GLY A 151 -1.19 12.05 -10.98
C GLY A 151 -2.30 12.92 -11.57
N THR A 152 -3.16 12.33 -12.39
CA THR A 152 -4.35 13.02 -12.94
C THR A 152 -5.62 12.64 -12.21
N ARG A 153 -5.60 11.53 -11.47
CA ARG A 153 -6.71 11.00 -10.67
C ARG A 153 -6.34 10.80 -9.21
N THR A 154 -5.04 10.91 -8.87
CA THR A 154 -4.52 10.53 -7.58
C THR A 154 -5.08 11.41 -6.46
N LYS A 155 -5.75 10.76 -5.52
CA LYS A 155 -6.34 11.39 -4.33
C LYS A 155 -5.43 11.23 -3.13
N TRP A 156 -4.76 10.08 -3.01
CA TRP A 156 -3.88 9.73 -1.91
C TRP A 156 -2.54 9.20 -2.42
N VAL A 157 -1.47 9.70 -1.86
CA VAL A 157 -0.15 9.06 -1.93
C VAL A 157 0.24 8.65 -0.53
N VAL A 158 0.46 7.37 -0.32
CA VAL A 158 0.78 6.76 0.97
C VAL A 158 2.23 6.29 0.96
N ILE A 159 3.06 6.85 1.85
CA ILE A 159 4.47 6.49 1.98
C ILE A 159 4.68 5.66 3.24
N LYS A 160 5.14 4.43 3.04
CA LYS A 160 5.48 3.47 4.09
C LYS A 160 6.94 3.68 4.50
N MET A 161 7.21 3.83 5.80
CA MET A 161 8.57 4.06 6.34
C MET A 161 8.98 3.00 7.38
N GLY A 162 8.38 1.81 7.32
CA GLY A 162 8.68 0.70 8.22
C GLY A 162 8.45 1.06 9.69
N SER A 163 9.47 0.87 10.55
CA SER A 163 9.38 1.17 11.98
C SER A 163 9.17 2.65 12.31
N LYS A 164 9.43 3.54 11.36
CA LYS A 164 9.16 4.98 11.54
C LYS A 164 7.70 5.35 11.37
N GLY A 165 6.88 4.48 10.76
CA GLY A 165 5.47 4.71 10.52
C GLY A 165 5.13 5.01 9.06
N SER A 166 4.19 5.93 8.82
CA SER A 166 3.68 6.21 7.47
C SER A 166 3.18 7.63 7.31
N ILE A 167 3.11 8.06 6.06
CA ILE A 167 2.63 9.39 5.64
C ILE A 167 1.51 9.18 4.62
N LEU A 168 0.44 9.98 4.72
CA LEU A 168 -0.60 10.08 3.71
C LEU A 168 -0.68 11.53 3.23
N ILE A 169 -0.55 11.70 1.93
CA ILE A 169 -0.51 12.99 1.26
C ILE A 169 -1.74 13.11 0.36
N THR A 170 -2.43 14.22 0.52
CA THR A 170 -3.55 14.66 -0.32
C THR A 170 -3.22 16.02 -0.94
N GLU A 171 -4.07 16.52 -1.80
CA GLU A 171 -3.92 17.86 -2.37
C GLU A 171 -3.89 18.96 -1.29
N SER A 172 -4.64 18.79 -0.20
CA SER A 172 -4.83 19.80 0.83
C SER A 172 -4.05 19.57 2.13
N ALA A 173 -3.59 18.34 2.39
CA ALA A 173 -3.02 17.97 3.68
C ALA A 173 -1.97 16.88 3.61
N VAL A 174 -1.08 16.87 4.60
CA VAL A 174 -0.13 15.80 4.89
C VAL A 174 -0.42 15.27 6.30
N SER A 175 -0.67 13.98 6.42
CA SER A 175 -0.87 13.30 7.70
C SER A 175 0.28 12.33 7.96
N CYS A 176 0.84 12.37 9.16
CA CYS A 176 1.96 11.55 9.59
C CYS A 176 1.58 10.75 10.84
N ALA A 177 1.82 9.44 10.82
CA ALA A 177 1.56 8.58 11.96
C ALA A 177 2.77 7.69 12.25
N PRO A 178 3.34 7.70 13.48
CA PRO A 178 4.38 6.77 13.88
C PRO A 178 3.86 5.33 13.91
N SER A 179 4.76 4.37 13.77
CA SER A 179 4.44 2.95 13.89
C SER A 179 4.32 2.53 15.36
N PHE A 180 3.80 1.34 15.60
CA PHE A 180 3.74 0.72 16.92
C PHE A 180 5.06 0.02 17.24
N LYS A 181 5.49 0.08 18.51
CA LYS A 181 6.63 -0.69 19.01
C LYS A 181 6.23 -2.14 19.17
N ILE A 182 6.95 -3.00 18.47
CA ILE A 182 6.72 -4.43 18.50
C ILE A 182 8.05 -5.18 18.48
N ARG A 183 8.02 -6.45 18.88
CA ARG A 183 9.10 -7.37 18.57
C ARG A 183 8.85 -7.96 17.18
N VAL A 184 9.65 -7.55 16.21
CA VAL A 184 9.58 -8.06 14.84
C VAL A 184 10.02 -9.52 14.79
N VAL A 185 9.22 -10.37 14.16
CA VAL A 185 9.51 -11.78 13.86
C VAL A 185 9.79 -11.94 12.37
N ASP A 186 8.91 -11.41 11.51
CA ASP A 186 9.02 -11.46 10.06
C ASP A 186 8.27 -10.28 9.44
N THR A 187 8.84 -9.66 8.41
CA THR A 187 8.22 -8.51 7.74
C THR A 187 7.52 -8.88 6.42
N VAL A 188 7.54 -10.16 6.02
CA VAL A 188 6.85 -10.64 4.82
C VAL A 188 5.33 -10.47 4.99
N GLY A 189 4.67 -9.83 4.04
CA GLY A 189 3.23 -9.56 4.06
C GLY A 189 2.80 -8.34 4.88
N CYS A 190 3.72 -7.65 5.57
CA CYS A 190 3.36 -6.43 6.30
C CYS A 190 2.86 -5.32 5.36
N GLY A 191 3.49 -5.18 4.19
CA GLY A 191 3.09 -4.22 3.16
C GLY A 191 1.69 -4.51 2.62
N ASP A 192 1.38 -5.76 2.34
CA ASP A 192 0.08 -6.17 1.80
C ASP A 192 -1.04 -5.96 2.84
N SER A 193 -0.77 -6.36 4.10
CA SER A 193 -1.70 -6.15 5.21
C SER A 193 -1.94 -4.66 5.49
N PHE A 194 -0.88 -3.85 5.43
CA PHE A 194 -0.97 -2.39 5.53
C PHE A 194 -1.83 -1.82 4.39
N THR A 195 -1.60 -2.24 3.15
CA THR A 195 -2.37 -1.83 1.98
C THR A 195 -3.86 -2.18 2.12
N ALA A 196 -4.16 -3.37 2.63
CA ALA A 196 -5.54 -3.78 2.90
C ALA A 196 -6.23 -2.85 3.92
N ALA A 197 -5.51 -2.41 4.95
CA ALA A 197 -6.03 -1.45 5.92
C ALA A 197 -6.20 -0.04 5.33
N ILE A 198 -5.32 0.40 4.44
CA ILE A 198 -5.52 1.66 3.68
C ILE A 198 -6.78 1.56 2.81
N ALA A 199 -6.98 0.43 2.13
CA ALA A 199 -8.19 0.19 1.33
C ALA A 199 -9.46 0.22 2.18
N PHE A 200 -9.41 -0.38 3.37
CA PHE A 200 -10.51 -0.33 4.34
C PHE A 200 -10.81 1.12 4.74
N GLY A 201 -9.80 1.89 5.15
CA GLY A 201 -9.98 3.29 5.54
C GLY A 201 -10.56 4.15 4.41
N PHE A 202 -10.11 3.94 3.17
CA PHE A 202 -10.61 4.63 1.98
C PHE A 202 -12.09 4.31 1.73
N LEU A 203 -12.48 3.03 1.78
CA LEU A 203 -13.85 2.58 1.54
C LEU A 203 -14.84 3.03 2.63
N HIS A 204 -14.37 3.13 3.86
CA HIS A 204 -15.20 3.54 5.00
C HIS A 204 -15.12 5.04 5.30
N GLY A 205 -14.40 5.81 4.50
CA GLY A 205 -14.29 7.26 4.67
C GLY A 205 -13.63 7.69 5.97
N LEU A 206 -12.68 6.89 6.48
CA LEU A 206 -11.92 7.25 7.67
C LEU A 206 -11.06 8.49 7.40
N SER A 207 -10.78 9.26 8.45
CA SER A 207 -9.81 10.35 8.35
C SER A 207 -8.43 9.81 7.94
N ALA A 208 -7.60 10.63 7.29
CA ALA A 208 -6.27 10.23 6.86
C ALA A 208 -5.43 9.71 8.04
N ILE A 209 -5.49 10.40 9.19
CA ILE A 209 -4.74 9.99 10.37
C ILE A 209 -5.26 8.67 10.98
N SER A 210 -6.58 8.48 11.05
CA SER A 210 -7.19 7.23 11.53
C SER A 210 -6.86 6.05 10.59
N THR A 211 -6.86 6.30 9.28
CA THR A 211 -6.46 5.30 8.28
C THR A 211 -5.00 4.88 8.46
N LEU A 212 -4.08 5.83 8.67
CA LEU A 212 -2.66 5.52 8.90
C LEU A 212 -2.44 4.77 10.22
N VAL A 213 -3.13 5.15 11.30
CA VAL A 213 -3.03 4.47 12.61
C VAL A 213 -3.49 3.03 12.47
N LEU A 214 -4.63 2.80 11.83
CA LEU A 214 -5.12 1.44 11.58
C LEU A 214 -4.15 0.64 10.72
N ALA A 215 -3.65 1.21 9.62
CA ALA A 215 -2.72 0.55 8.72
C ALA A 215 -1.38 0.22 9.40
N ASN A 216 -0.85 1.14 10.20
CA ASN A 216 0.35 0.89 11.01
C ASN A 216 0.12 -0.22 12.06
N ALA A 217 -1.04 -0.26 12.71
CA ALA A 217 -1.39 -1.33 13.66
C ALA A 217 -1.50 -2.69 12.97
N VAL A 218 -2.14 -2.74 11.80
CA VAL A 218 -2.29 -3.98 11.00
C VAL A 218 -0.94 -4.47 10.49
N GLY A 219 -0.09 -3.59 9.95
CA GLY A 219 1.27 -3.94 9.52
C GLY A 219 2.14 -4.41 10.68
N ALA A 220 2.08 -3.71 11.82
CA ALA A 220 2.81 -4.10 13.03
C ALA A 220 2.34 -5.46 13.59
N ALA A 221 1.03 -5.70 13.66
CA ALA A 221 0.48 -6.98 14.11
C ALA A 221 0.92 -8.13 13.20
N THR A 222 0.99 -7.92 11.88
CA THR A 222 1.49 -8.89 10.91
C THR A 222 2.96 -9.22 11.17
N ALA A 223 3.79 -8.21 11.48
CA ALA A 223 5.22 -8.39 11.73
C ALA A 223 5.54 -9.22 12.99
N THR A 224 4.57 -9.49 13.85
CA THR A 224 4.74 -10.35 15.03
C THR A 224 4.61 -11.85 14.75
N GLY A 225 4.27 -12.23 13.52
CA GLY A 225 4.15 -13.62 13.06
C GLY A 225 5.09 -13.92 11.91
N CYS A 226 5.16 -15.18 11.48
CA CYS A 226 5.99 -15.61 10.38
C CYS A 226 5.15 -15.85 9.12
N GLY A 227 5.55 -15.27 7.98
CA GLY A 227 4.96 -15.48 6.66
C GLY A 227 3.71 -14.65 6.39
N ALA A 228 3.40 -14.48 5.09
CA ALA A 228 2.37 -13.60 4.56
C ALA A 228 0.97 -14.23 4.44
N GLY A 229 0.79 -15.47 4.92
CA GLY A 229 -0.47 -16.21 4.78
C GLY A 229 -1.26 -16.27 6.09
N ARG A 230 -1.11 -17.40 6.79
CA ARG A 230 -1.91 -17.70 8.00
C ARG A 230 -1.61 -16.80 9.20
N ASN A 231 -0.44 -16.14 9.23
CA ASN A 231 0.01 -15.32 10.35
C ASN A 231 -0.15 -13.80 10.10
N VAL A 232 -0.89 -13.41 9.06
CA VAL A 232 -1.31 -12.01 8.91
C VAL A 232 -2.12 -11.55 10.11
N ALA A 233 -2.21 -10.25 10.31
CA ALA A 233 -2.90 -9.67 11.45
C ALA A 233 -4.34 -10.18 11.61
N HIS A 234 -4.69 -10.57 12.82
CA HIS A 234 -6.07 -10.81 13.23
C HIS A 234 -6.58 -9.62 14.04
N LEU A 235 -7.89 -9.42 14.04
CA LEU A 235 -8.53 -8.24 14.64
C LEU A 235 -8.16 -8.07 16.13
N ASP A 236 -8.13 -9.15 16.90
CA ASP A 236 -7.76 -9.14 18.31
C ASP A 236 -6.35 -8.61 18.56
N LYS A 237 -5.38 -8.98 17.74
CA LYS A 237 -4.01 -8.44 17.79
C LYS A 237 -3.97 -6.95 17.48
N VAL A 238 -4.71 -6.51 16.47
CA VAL A 238 -4.81 -5.10 16.08
C VAL A 238 -5.44 -4.29 17.21
N LEU A 239 -6.55 -4.76 17.78
CA LEU A 239 -7.22 -4.12 18.91
C LEU A 239 -6.29 -3.99 20.14
N ASN A 240 -5.50 -5.01 20.43
CA ASN A 240 -4.54 -4.95 21.52
C ASN A 240 -3.46 -3.89 21.29
N LEU A 241 -2.86 -3.84 20.10
CA LEU A 241 -1.89 -2.79 19.76
C LEU A 241 -2.49 -1.38 19.87
N LEU A 242 -3.72 -1.20 19.40
CA LEU A 242 -4.42 0.07 19.51
C LEU A 242 -4.65 0.45 20.99
N ARG A 243 -5.09 -0.49 21.86
CA ARG A 243 -5.30 -0.23 23.28
C ARG A 243 -4.01 0.12 24.02
N GLU A 244 -2.92 -0.59 23.73
CA GLU A 244 -1.61 -0.34 24.31
C GLU A 244 -1.04 1.00 23.85
N SER A 245 -1.29 1.39 22.60
CA SER A 245 -0.84 2.62 21.96
C SER A 245 0.65 2.89 22.16
N ASP A 246 1.48 1.84 22.20
CA ASP A 246 2.93 2.02 22.34
C ASP A 246 3.57 2.38 20.99
N LEU A 247 3.60 3.68 20.72
CA LEU A 247 4.11 4.23 19.47
C LEU A 247 5.62 4.39 19.47
N ASN A 248 6.23 4.18 18.32
CA ASN A 248 7.65 4.42 18.08
C ASN A 248 7.87 5.90 17.72
N GLU A 249 7.81 6.76 18.72
CA GLU A 249 8.02 8.20 18.58
C GLU A 249 9.52 8.51 18.71
N GLU A 250 10.27 8.42 17.62
CA GLU A 250 11.59 9.05 17.55
C GLU A 250 11.40 10.53 17.22
N GLY A 251 11.30 11.36 18.26
CA GLY A 251 10.74 12.71 18.25
C GLY A 251 11.38 13.76 17.31
N LYS A 252 12.45 13.42 16.59
CA LYS A 252 13.07 14.34 15.62
C LYS A 252 12.69 14.05 14.18
N THR A 253 12.31 12.82 13.86
CA THR A 253 12.10 12.38 12.47
C THR A 253 11.01 13.18 11.75
N TRP A 254 9.89 13.44 12.41
CA TRP A 254 8.78 14.16 11.78
C TRP A 254 9.06 15.64 11.58
N THR A 255 9.68 16.29 12.58
CA THR A 255 10.06 17.71 12.49
C THR A 255 11.04 17.93 11.34
N GLU A 256 12.09 17.10 11.23
CA GLU A 256 13.09 17.20 10.17
C GLU A 256 12.48 16.97 8.77
N LEU A 257 11.53 16.04 8.63
CA LEU A 257 10.85 15.78 7.36
C LEU A 257 9.96 16.95 6.94
N VAL A 258 9.26 17.56 7.89
CA VAL A 258 8.35 18.69 7.64
C VAL A 258 9.11 19.97 7.37
N GLU A 259 10.19 20.25 8.12
CA GLU A 259 11.05 21.43 7.92
C GLU A 259 11.68 21.46 6.52
N GLY A 260 11.96 20.28 5.96
CA GLY A 260 12.45 20.14 4.58
C GLY A 260 11.43 20.55 3.50
N CYS A 261 10.15 20.75 3.84
CA CYS A 261 9.09 21.06 2.88
C CYS A 261 8.88 22.56 2.75
N SER A 262 9.24 23.15 1.60
CA SER A 262 9.06 24.58 1.31
C SER A 262 7.61 24.98 1.03
N VAL A 263 6.75 24.04 0.63
CA VAL A 263 5.32 24.23 0.37
C VAL A 263 4.58 23.07 1.02
N CYS A 264 4.21 23.22 2.31
CA CYS A 264 3.36 22.23 2.95
C CYS A 264 1.94 22.77 3.07
N PRO A 265 0.95 22.02 2.59
CA PRO A 265 -0.43 22.15 3.04
C PRO A 265 -0.50 21.87 4.55
N GLU A 266 -1.67 21.86 5.12
CA GLU A 266 -1.86 21.55 6.53
C GLU A 266 -1.19 20.19 6.89
N VAL A 267 -0.25 20.22 7.86
CA VAL A 267 0.44 19.01 8.32
C VAL A 267 -0.12 18.59 9.66
N SER A 268 -0.58 17.34 9.75
CA SER A 268 -1.03 16.70 10.98
C SER A 268 -0.08 15.59 11.38
N VAL A 269 0.38 15.60 12.63
CA VAL A 269 1.27 14.56 13.18
C VAL A 269 0.62 13.93 14.40
N LEU A 270 0.48 12.60 14.40
CA LEU A 270 0.01 11.86 15.56
C LEU A 270 1.08 11.81 16.64
N SER A 271 0.72 12.12 17.89
CA SER A 271 1.63 12.04 19.04
C SER A 271 0.94 11.63 20.33
N LYS A 272 1.69 10.97 21.23
CA LYS A 272 1.26 10.65 22.60
C LYS A 272 1.26 11.88 23.50
N THR A 273 2.21 12.77 23.31
CA THR A 273 2.39 13.96 24.14
C THR A 273 1.74 15.17 23.48
N PRO A 274 0.80 15.83 24.17
CA PRO A 274 0.37 17.15 23.72
C PRO A 274 1.58 18.09 23.79
N VAL A 275 2.00 18.59 22.66
CA VAL A 275 3.10 19.58 22.62
C VAL A 275 2.56 20.90 23.14
N ASN A 276 2.84 21.18 24.42
CA ASN A 276 2.67 22.50 24.98
C ASN A 276 3.84 23.39 24.53
N GLY A 277 3.64 24.13 23.48
CA GLY A 277 4.63 25.09 22.99
C GLY A 277 4.37 25.45 21.54
N SER A 278 4.33 26.71 21.26
CA SER A 278 4.28 27.33 19.95
C SER A 278 5.46 26.83 19.08
N SER A 279 5.31 25.68 18.49
CA SER A 279 6.20 25.22 17.43
C SER A 279 5.77 25.90 16.15
N GLU A 280 6.73 26.51 15.54
CA GLU A 280 6.65 27.31 14.34
C GLU A 280 5.84 26.65 13.24
N ARG A 281 4.80 27.38 12.77
CA ARG A 281 4.16 27.28 11.47
C ARG A 281 3.66 25.89 11.02
N PHE A 282 2.35 25.68 11.08
CA PHE A 282 1.56 24.73 10.30
C PHE A 282 1.55 23.23 10.71
N VAL A 283 2.07 22.83 11.86
CA VAL A 283 1.95 21.45 12.32
C VAL A 283 0.85 21.32 13.36
N ASN A 284 -0.20 20.60 13.03
CA ASN A 284 -1.27 20.23 13.95
C ASN A 284 -0.91 18.90 14.65
N VAL A 285 -0.74 18.90 15.95
CA VAL A 285 -0.47 17.69 16.74
C VAL A 285 -1.80 17.04 17.13
N VAL A 286 -2.03 15.84 16.64
CA VAL A 286 -3.23 15.05 16.89
C VAL A 286 -2.96 14.06 18.04
N PRO A 287 -3.72 14.10 19.15
CA PRO A 287 -3.52 13.17 20.26
C PRO A 287 -3.95 11.76 19.88
N VAL A 288 -3.08 10.77 20.13
CA VAL A 288 -3.33 9.35 19.80
C VAL A 288 -4.57 8.81 20.50
N SER A 289 -4.84 9.23 21.73
CA SER A 289 -5.95 8.73 22.54
C SER A 289 -7.32 8.92 21.88
N GLY A 290 -7.55 10.08 21.27
CA GLY A 290 -8.80 10.37 20.55
C GLY A 290 -8.97 9.47 19.33
N VAL A 291 -7.93 9.40 18.48
CA VAL A 291 -7.95 8.58 17.26
C VAL A 291 -8.13 7.09 17.58
N VAL A 292 -7.45 6.59 18.60
CA VAL A 292 -7.57 5.18 19.03
C VAL A 292 -8.95 4.90 19.61
N SER A 293 -9.50 5.81 20.44
CA SER A 293 -10.86 5.64 20.97
C SER A 293 -11.90 5.50 19.85
N ASP A 294 -11.82 6.35 18.83
CA ASP A 294 -12.74 6.32 17.70
C ASP A 294 -12.59 5.01 16.89
N LEU A 295 -11.34 4.58 16.64
CA LEU A 295 -11.06 3.32 15.94
C LEU A 295 -11.55 2.10 16.73
N LEU A 296 -11.30 2.04 18.04
CA LEU A 296 -11.77 0.93 18.88
C LEU A 296 -13.29 0.87 18.87
N SER A 297 -13.96 2.02 19.05
CA SER A 297 -15.43 2.09 19.00
C SER A 297 -16.00 1.56 17.69
N MET A 298 -15.35 1.89 16.56
CA MET A 298 -15.79 1.42 15.24
C MET A 298 -15.53 -0.08 15.03
N LEU A 299 -14.34 -0.58 15.44
CA LEU A 299 -13.91 -1.95 15.17
C LEU A 299 -14.57 -2.97 16.10
N GLU A 300 -14.94 -2.58 17.34
CA GLU A 300 -15.58 -3.44 18.32
C GLU A 300 -17.09 -3.60 18.09
N VAL A 301 -17.72 -2.64 17.41
CA VAL A 301 -19.16 -2.69 17.03
C VAL A 301 -19.39 -3.47 15.73
N ALA A 302 -18.38 -4.15 15.17
CA ALA A 302 -18.57 -4.95 13.96
C ALA A 302 -19.71 -5.97 14.13
N PRO A 303 -20.67 -6.06 13.17
CA PRO A 303 -21.94 -6.76 13.35
C PRO A 303 -21.73 -8.25 13.60
N GLU A 304 -22.61 -8.80 14.46
CA GLU A 304 -22.81 -10.24 14.61
C GLU A 304 -22.77 -10.92 13.23
N ARG A 305 -21.91 -11.92 13.12
CA ARG A 305 -21.75 -12.73 11.92
C ARG A 305 -23.13 -13.14 11.42
N SER A 306 -23.58 -12.58 10.30
CA SER A 306 -24.60 -13.25 9.50
C SER A 306 -23.98 -14.59 9.08
N THR A 307 -24.40 -15.64 9.72
CA THR A 307 -24.17 -17.03 9.34
C THR A 307 -24.73 -17.20 7.94
N VAL A 308 -23.87 -17.02 6.95
CA VAL A 308 -24.16 -17.57 5.62
C VAL A 308 -24.04 -19.07 5.79
N GLN A 309 -25.21 -19.70 5.96
CA GLN A 309 -25.35 -21.15 5.82
C GLN A 309 -24.91 -21.52 4.40
N ALA A 310 -24.06 -22.54 4.33
CA ALA A 310 -23.47 -23.14 3.15
C ALA A 310 -24.50 -23.61 2.11
#